data_cd6bf18bb75e67bfdc05c16df011222a
#
_entry.id   cd6bf18bb75e67bfdc05c16df011222a
#
_cell.length_a   1.000
_cell.length_b   1.000
_cell.length_c   1.000
_cell.angle_alpha   90.00
_cell.angle_beta   90.00
_cell.angle_gamma   90.00
#
_symmetry.space_group_name_H-M   'P 1'
#
loop_
_entity.id
_entity.type
_entity.pdbx_description
1 polymer ?
#
loop_
_entity_poly.entity_id
_entity_poly.type
_entity_poly.pdbx_seq_one_letter_code
_entity_poly.pdbx_strand_id
1 'polypeptide(L)'
;MGNDTNVNNRDGFRSRGGFIIACIGSAVGMGNIWRFPTLVSQWGGMTFLIPYFLFVILIASTGVIGEFALGRAGGAGPVGSFGMCTEARFGKRKPGELVGYIPVLGSLALAIGYTCVMGWIFKYTFLAFDGGLSAMGQDMDAIVGSFNATAGAWGANVWVAVAVAVSFFIMSFGIAGGIEKANKVMMPILFFLFVALGIYVFTLPGASGGYRYIFTIKPEGLLDPYVWIYAFGQAFFSLSVAGNGSVIYGSYLSKNECIPSSARNVALFDTIAALLAAFVIIPAMAAGGAELDAGGPGLMFIYLVHVMNGMAGRRIVAMVFFLCVSFAGVTSIINLYEAPVASLQEKLGLKRVPATAVIHVIGLAAALCIQAIVSQWMDVVSIYICPLGALLAAVMFFWIGGKKLVLESVNLGARKPIGGWYYPAGKYVYCASVLVALIAGAILGGIG
;
A
#
# COMPACT_ATOMS: atom_id res chain seq x y z
N MET A 1 -5.59 36.30 -20.90
CA MET A 1 -4.64 35.55 -21.73
C MET A 1 -3.37 35.35 -20.91
N GLY A 2 -3.27 34.25 -20.20
CA GLY A 2 -2.12 33.90 -19.37
C GLY A 2 -1.63 32.52 -19.79
N ASN A 3 -0.36 32.45 -20.10
CA ASN A 3 0.44 31.37 -20.65
C ASN A 3 -0.02 29.91 -20.34
N ASP A 4 -0.58 29.27 -21.35
CA ASP A 4 -0.87 27.83 -21.42
C ASP A 4 0.38 26.97 -21.80
N THR A 5 1.57 27.39 -21.41
CA THR A 5 2.82 26.80 -21.95
C THR A 5 3.45 25.70 -21.10
N ASN A 6 2.80 25.19 -20.02
CA ASN A 6 3.43 24.18 -19.16
C ASN A 6 2.65 22.86 -18.92
N VAL A 7 1.56 22.59 -19.65
CA VAL A 7 0.75 21.37 -19.44
C VAL A 7 1.25 20.18 -20.27
N ASN A 8 2.13 20.38 -21.25
CA ASN A 8 2.46 19.36 -22.26
C ASN A 8 3.74 18.52 -22.01
N ASN A 9 4.39 18.61 -20.83
CA ASN A 9 5.64 17.87 -20.60
C ASN A 9 5.66 17.04 -19.31
N ARG A 10 4.48 16.73 -18.73
CA ARG A 10 4.44 15.86 -17.57
C ARG A 10 4.47 14.40 -18.03
N ASP A 11 5.37 13.61 -17.40
CA ASP A 11 5.46 12.18 -17.61
C ASP A 11 4.12 11.51 -17.22
N GLY A 12 3.72 10.45 -17.90
CA GLY A 12 2.44 9.79 -17.70
C GLY A 12 2.48 8.33 -18.13
N PHE A 13 1.43 7.58 -17.82
CA PHE A 13 1.33 6.18 -18.24
C PHE A 13 1.11 6.06 -19.74
N ARG A 14 1.81 5.13 -20.38
CA ARG A 14 1.71 4.90 -21.84
C ARG A 14 0.42 4.21 -22.23
N SER A 15 -0.15 3.39 -21.32
CA SER A 15 -1.32 2.60 -21.61
C SER A 15 -2.24 2.48 -20.40
N ARG A 16 -3.53 2.27 -20.65
CA ARG A 16 -4.52 1.94 -19.62
C ARG A 16 -4.11 0.72 -18.78
N GLY A 17 -3.65 -0.35 -19.47
CA GLY A 17 -3.16 -1.55 -18.79
C GLY A 17 -1.97 -1.25 -17.88
N GLY A 18 -1.02 -0.41 -18.35
CA GLY A 18 0.12 0.02 -17.56
C GLY A 18 -0.27 0.82 -16.33
N PHE A 19 -1.22 1.74 -16.45
CA PHE A 19 -1.78 2.45 -15.31
C PHE A 19 -2.42 1.49 -14.29
N ILE A 20 -3.31 0.61 -14.74
CA ILE A 20 -3.99 -0.35 -13.84
C ILE A 20 -2.98 -1.24 -13.13
N ILE A 21 -1.99 -1.79 -13.83
CA ILE A 21 -0.94 -2.62 -13.23
C ILE A 21 -0.08 -1.83 -12.24
N ALA A 22 0.23 -0.57 -12.52
CA ALA A 22 0.96 0.28 -11.59
C ALA A 22 0.14 0.59 -10.33
N CYS A 23 -1.17 0.85 -10.48
CA CYS A 23 -2.06 1.03 -9.33
C CYS A 23 -2.24 -0.26 -8.52
N ILE A 24 -2.30 -1.43 -9.18
CA ILE A 24 -2.31 -2.74 -8.51
C ILE A 24 -1.00 -2.90 -7.71
N GLY A 25 0.16 -2.62 -8.33
CA GLY A 25 1.44 -2.68 -7.62
C GLY A 25 1.56 -1.68 -6.47
N SER A 26 0.87 -0.54 -6.55
CA SER A 26 0.76 0.40 -5.43
C SER A 26 -0.08 -0.15 -4.28
N ALA A 27 -1.18 -0.83 -4.60
CA ALA A 27 -2.10 -1.39 -3.62
C ALA A 27 -1.59 -2.73 -3.07
N VAL A 28 -1.10 -3.63 -3.95
CA VAL A 28 -0.53 -4.93 -3.55
C VAL A 28 0.84 -4.73 -2.91
N GLY A 29 0.86 -4.61 -1.61
CA GLY A 29 2.05 -4.34 -0.83
C GLY A 29 2.24 -5.28 0.36
N MET A 30 3.10 -4.85 1.26
CA MET A 30 3.37 -5.60 2.50
C MET A 30 2.10 -5.76 3.37
N GLY A 31 1.16 -4.80 3.29
CA GLY A 31 -0.12 -4.89 3.97
C GLY A 31 -0.96 -6.11 3.59
N ASN A 32 -0.89 -6.54 2.32
CA ASN A 32 -1.57 -7.73 1.82
C ASN A 32 -0.87 -9.02 2.23
N ILE A 33 0.45 -8.99 2.40
CA ILE A 33 1.26 -10.20 2.60
C ILE A 33 1.39 -10.55 4.08
N TRP A 34 1.54 -9.58 4.96
CA TRP A 34 1.68 -9.91 6.38
C TRP A 34 0.48 -9.47 7.23
N ARG A 35 0.04 -8.20 7.08
CA ARG A 35 -1.00 -7.63 7.92
C ARG A 35 -2.36 -8.25 7.67
N PHE A 36 -2.74 -8.42 6.41
CA PHE A 36 -4.03 -9.01 6.07
C PHE A 36 -4.18 -10.46 6.56
N PRO A 37 -3.23 -11.39 6.30
CA PRO A 37 -3.32 -12.75 6.84
C PRO A 37 -3.39 -12.77 8.38
N THR A 38 -2.63 -11.89 9.06
CA THR A 38 -2.67 -11.75 10.51
C THR A 38 -4.07 -11.38 10.99
N LEU A 39 -4.69 -10.36 10.39
CA LEU A 39 -6.03 -9.92 10.79
C LEU A 39 -7.10 -10.97 10.49
N VAL A 40 -7.01 -11.65 9.33
CA VAL A 40 -7.90 -12.78 9.01
C VAL A 40 -7.77 -13.89 10.05
N SER A 41 -6.54 -14.16 10.48
CA SER A 41 -6.24 -15.17 11.49
C SER A 41 -6.72 -14.76 12.87
N GLN A 42 -6.43 -13.55 13.29
CA GLN A 42 -6.77 -13.01 14.61
C GLN A 42 -8.29 -12.86 14.82
N TRP A 43 -9.01 -12.42 13.79
CA TRP A 43 -10.43 -12.06 13.88
C TRP A 43 -11.38 -13.13 13.34
N GLY A 44 -10.90 -14.35 13.08
CA GLY A 44 -11.75 -15.52 12.84
C GLY A 44 -12.17 -15.72 11.38
N GLY A 45 -11.23 -15.66 10.44
CA GLY A 45 -11.45 -16.06 9.05
C GLY A 45 -12.56 -15.28 8.35
N MET A 46 -13.64 -15.98 7.94
CA MET A 46 -14.76 -15.36 7.23
C MET A 46 -15.50 -14.31 8.06
N THR A 47 -15.46 -14.40 9.39
CA THR A 47 -16.00 -13.38 10.31
C THR A 47 -15.38 -11.99 10.04
N PHE A 48 -14.07 -11.94 9.78
CA PHE A 48 -13.36 -10.72 9.41
C PHE A 48 -13.56 -10.37 7.92
N LEU A 49 -13.56 -11.37 7.04
CA LEU A 49 -13.63 -11.15 5.59
C LEU A 49 -14.94 -10.52 5.14
N ILE A 50 -16.06 -10.82 5.79
CA ILE A 50 -17.37 -10.23 5.44
C ILE A 50 -17.34 -8.69 5.57
N PRO A 51 -17.06 -8.09 6.74
CA PRO A 51 -16.96 -6.63 6.85
C PRO A 51 -15.83 -6.06 6.00
N TYR A 52 -14.71 -6.77 5.84
CA TYR A 52 -13.63 -6.33 4.96
C TYR A 52 -14.10 -6.13 3.51
N PHE A 53 -14.81 -7.09 2.92
CA PHE A 53 -15.33 -6.94 1.55
C PHE A 53 -16.33 -5.80 1.43
N LEU A 54 -17.18 -5.59 2.43
CA LEU A 54 -18.11 -4.45 2.45
C LEU A 54 -17.34 -3.13 2.43
N PHE A 55 -16.29 -3.01 3.21
CA PHE A 55 -15.48 -1.79 3.25
C PHE A 55 -14.61 -1.61 2.00
N VAL A 56 -14.09 -2.68 1.39
CA VAL A 56 -13.41 -2.60 0.10
C VAL A 56 -14.35 -2.02 -0.96
N ILE A 57 -15.61 -2.49 -1.03
CA ILE A 57 -16.60 -1.95 -1.96
C ILE A 57 -16.90 -0.47 -1.66
N LEU A 58 -17.09 -0.11 -0.40
CA LEU A 58 -17.35 1.26 0.01
C LEU A 58 -16.19 2.19 -0.37
N ILE A 59 -14.97 1.84 0.02
CA ILE A 59 -13.77 2.68 -0.19
C ILE A 59 -13.43 2.75 -1.67
N ALA A 60 -13.51 1.65 -2.41
CA ALA A 60 -13.23 1.64 -3.84
C ALA A 60 -14.25 2.50 -4.62
N SER A 61 -15.54 2.40 -4.26
CA SER A 61 -16.61 3.13 -4.95
C SER A 61 -16.70 4.61 -4.58
N THR A 62 -16.04 5.06 -3.51
CA THR A 62 -16.05 6.46 -3.05
C THR A 62 -14.65 7.05 -3.00
N GLY A 63 -13.78 6.53 -2.14
CA GLY A 63 -12.45 7.07 -1.85
C GLY A 63 -11.48 6.96 -3.01
N VAL A 64 -11.26 5.75 -3.55
CA VAL A 64 -10.31 5.53 -4.66
C VAL A 64 -10.74 6.29 -5.91
N ILE A 65 -12.03 6.25 -6.26
CA ILE A 65 -12.59 7.04 -7.37
C ILE A 65 -12.36 8.53 -7.11
N GLY A 66 -12.61 9.00 -5.89
CA GLY A 66 -12.43 10.40 -5.50
C GLY A 66 -10.98 10.87 -5.62
N GLU A 67 -10.03 10.08 -5.11
CA GLU A 67 -8.61 10.43 -5.18
C GLU A 67 -8.07 10.42 -6.61
N PHE A 68 -8.41 9.41 -7.43
CA PHE A 68 -8.05 9.43 -8.84
C PHE A 68 -8.63 10.64 -9.58
N ALA A 69 -9.90 10.98 -9.29
CA ALA A 69 -10.55 12.13 -9.92
C ALA A 69 -9.94 13.46 -9.46
N LEU A 70 -9.61 13.59 -8.17
CA LEU A 70 -8.94 14.76 -7.61
C LEU A 70 -7.56 14.98 -8.23
N GLY A 71 -6.74 13.92 -8.29
CA GLY A 71 -5.42 13.98 -8.90
C GLY A 71 -5.47 14.34 -10.39
N ARG A 72 -6.40 13.71 -11.14
CA ARG A 72 -6.60 14.00 -12.57
C ARG A 72 -7.11 15.42 -12.81
N ALA A 73 -8.04 15.89 -12.00
CA ALA A 73 -8.60 17.24 -12.13
C ALA A 73 -7.53 18.32 -11.86
N GLY A 74 -6.70 18.11 -10.83
CA GLY A 74 -5.59 19.01 -10.52
C GLY A 74 -4.41 18.92 -11.47
N GLY A 75 -4.27 17.80 -12.21
CA GLY A 75 -3.09 17.50 -13.02
C GLY A 75 -1.80 17.57 -12.21
N ALA A 76 -1.88 17.34 -10.91
CA ALA A 76 -0.82 17.54 -9.92
C ALA A 76 -0.99 16.54 -8.77
N GLY A 77 0.10 16.34 -7.99
CA GLY A 77 0.03 15.64 -6.72
C GLY A 77 -0.86 16.36 -5.70
N PRO A 78 -0.90 15.90 -4.44
CA PRO A 78 -1.78 16.47 -3.42
C PRO A 78 -1.64 17.99 -3.27
N VAL A 79 -0.42 18.53 -3.28
CA VAL A 79 -0.18 19.98 -3.13
C VAL A 79 -0.90 20.78 -4.20
N GLY A 80 -0.69 20.44 -5.46
CA GLY A 80 -1.32 21.17 -6.57
C GLY A 80 -2.83 20.95 -6.66
N SER A 81 -3.30 19.73 -6.40
CA SER A 81 -4.71 19.37 -6.45
C SER A 81 -5.52 20.03 -5.33
N PHE A 82 -5.00 20.13 -4.12
CA PHE A 82 -5.66 20.85 -3.02
C PHE A 82 -5.68 22.36 -3.29
N GLY A 83 -4.56 22.88 -3.86
CA GLY A 83 -4.50 24.26 -4.31
C GLY A 83 -5.58 24.61 -5.33
N MET A 84 -5.83 23.73 -6.32
CA MET A 84 -6.92 23.88 -7.31
C MET A 84 -8.29 23.95 -6.61
N CYS A 85 -8.57 23.07 -5.64
CA CYS A 85 -9.85 23.08 -4.93
C CYS A 85 -10.10 24.39 -4.19
N THR A 86 -9.10 24.92 -3.45
CA THR A 86 -9.24 26.19 -2.73
C THR A 86 -9.26 27.39 -3.65
N GLU A 87 -8.58 27.36 -4.78
CA GLU A 87 -8.66 28.38 -5.82
C GLU A 87 -10.04 28.45 -6.43
N ALA A 88 -10.63 27.31 -6.81
CA ALA A 88 -11.98 27.21 -7.36
C ALA A 88 -13.06 27.71 -6.38
N ARG A 89 -12.86 27.54 -5.07
CA ARG A 89 -13.84 27.90 -4.04
C ARG A 89 -13.66 29.30 -3.49
N PHE A 90 -12.41 29.72 -3.25
CA PHE A 90 -12.08 30.94 -2.51
C PHE A 90 -11.23 31.92 -3.31
N GLY A 91 -10.89 31.61 -4.57
CA GLY A 91 -10.00 32.43 -5.38
C GLY A 91 -8.53 32.45 -4.90
N LYS A 92 -8.16 31.55 -3.97
CA LYS A 92 -6.82 31.51 -3.37
C LYS A 92 -6.26 30.09 -3.41
N ARG A 93 -5.11 29.89 -4.06
CA ARG A 93 -4.45 28.60 -4.23
C ARG A 93 -3.61 28.20 -3.01
N LYS A 94 -2.88 29.17 -2.41
CA LYS A 94 -1.92 28.93 -1.32
C LYS A 94 -2.46 28.14 -0.13
N PRO A 95 -3.69 28.39 0.41
CA PRO A 95 -4.18 27.63 1.55
C PRO A 95 -4.28 26.13 1.28
N GLY A 96 -4.78 25.75 0.09
CA GLY A 96 -4.86 24.34 -0.29
C GLY A 96 -3.48 23.71 -0.48
N GLU A 97 -2.55 24.45 -1.08
CA GLU A 97 -1.17 23.98 -1.26
C GLU A 97 -0.48 23.69 0.09
N LEU A 98 -0.65 24.57 1.08
CA LEU A 98 -0.09 24.37 2.42
C LEU A 98 -0.65 23.10 3.07
N VAL A 99 -1.97 22.88 2.99
CA VAL A 99 -2.60 21.67 3.51
C VAL A 99 -2.14 20.45 2.74
N GLY A 100 -1.89 20.55 1.43
CA GLY A 100 -1.42 19.48 0.57
C GLY A 100 -0.01 18.95 0.90
N TYR A 101 0.81 19.70 1.63
CA TYR A 101 2.08 19.18 2.12
C TYR A 101 1.93 18.14 3.23
N ILE A 102 0.83 18.15 3.99
CA ILE A 102 0.59 17.16 5.07
C ILE A 102 0.60 15.72 4.51
N PRO A 103 -0.24 15.37 3.50
CA PRO A 103 -0.20 14.03 2.93
C PRO A 103 1.10 13.72 2.19
N VAL A 104 1.79 14.69 1.60
CA VAL A 104 3.09 14.46 0.95
C VAL A 104 4.16 14.09 1.97
N LEU A 105 4.21 14.79 3.11
CA LEU A 105 5.11 14.46 4.22
C LEU A 105 4.73 13.11 4.84
N GLY A 106 3.44 12.81 4.95
CA GLY A 106 2.94 11.51 5.38
C GLY A 106 3.41 10.37 4.47
N SER A 107 3.31 10.57 3.15
CA SER A 107 3.81 9.61 2.16
C SER A 107 5.32 9.41 2.27
N LEU A 108 6.10 10.49 2.45
CA LEU A 108 7.55 10.40 2.67
C LEU A 108 7.89 9.67 3.97
N ALA A 109 7.21 10.00 5.06
CA ALA A 109 7.44 9.35 6.35
C ALA A 109 7.10 7.85 6.30
N LEU A 110 6.02 7.48 5.61
CA LEU A 110 5.67 6.09 5.37
C LEU A 110 6.72 5.38 4.49
N ALA A 111 7.19 6.04 3.42
CA ALA A 111 8.26 5.53 2.55
C ALA A 111 9.55 5.24 3.33
N ILE A 112 9.93 6.11 4.26
CA ILE A 112 11.11 5.95 5.11
C ILE A 112 11.00 4.68 5.97
N GLY A 113 9.87 4.48 6.66
CA GLY A 113 9.65 3.27 7.46
C GLY A 113 9.63 1.99 6.60
N TYR A 114 8.93 2.03 5.45
CA TYR A 114 8.92 0.93 4.47
C TYR A 114 10.32 0.64 3.91
N THR A 115 11.19 1.63 3.77
CA THR A 115 12.57 1.43 3.31
C THR A 115 13.38 0.62 4.31
N CYS A 116 13.21 0.82 5.63
CA CYS A 116 13.82 -0.02 6.66
C CYS A 116 13.37 -1.47 6.54
N VAL A 117 12.05 -1.69 6.43
CA VAL A 117 11.49 -3.04 6.29
C VAL A 117 11.92 -3.70 4.98
N MET A 118 12.04 -2.93 3.89
CA MET A 118 12.62 -3.44 2.64
C MET A 118 14.07 -3.89 2.79
N GLY A 119 14.84 -3.20 3.61
CA GLY A 119 16.18 -3.65 3.98
C GLY A 119 16.15 -5.05 4.61
N TRP A 120 15.22 -5.30 5.54
CA TRP A 120 15.05 -6.64 6.12
C TRP A 120 14.63 -7.67 5.07
N ILE A 121 13.68 -7.33 4.20
CA ILE A 121 13.20 -8.22 3.14
C ILE A 121 14.34 -8.59 2.19
N PHE A 122 15.15 -7.62 1.73
CA PHE A 122 16.27 -7.90 0.84
C PHE A 122 17.36 -8.74 1.51
N LYS A 123 17.66 -8.49 2.79
CA LYS A 123 18.58 -9.36 3.56
C LYS A 123 18.05 -10.79 3.62
N TYR A 124 16.78 -10.98 3.94
CA TYR A 124 16.17 -12.31 4.00
C TYR A 124 16.03 -12.96 2.64
N THR A 125 15.79 -12.19 1.58
CA THR A 125 15.84 -12.68 0.21
C THR A 125 17.23 -13.21 -0.09
N PHE A 126 18.29 -12.46 0.22
CA PHE A 126 19.68 -12.92 0.06
C PHE A 126 19.95 -14.19 0.87
N LEU A 127 19.57 -14.22 2.15
CA LEU A 127 19.72 -15.41 3.01
C LEU A 127 18.92 -16.63 2.51
N ALA A 128 17.81 -16.43 1.80
CA ALA A 128 17.09 -17.52 1.15
C ALA A 128 17.90 -18.08 -0.05
N PHE A 129 18.52 -17.19 -0.83
CA PHE A 129 19.29 -17.57 -2.01
C PHE A 129 20.64 -18.20 -1.67
N ASP A 130 21.37 -17.72 -0.65
CA ASP A 130 22.65 -18.30 -0.23
C ASP A 130 22.49 -19.57 0.61
N GLY A 131 21.28 -19.82 1.15
CA GLY A 131 20.98 -20.97 1.99
C GLY A 131 21.07 -20.69 3.49
N GLY A 132 21.40 -19.46 3.89
CA GLY A 132 21.52 -19.06 5.30
C GLY A 132 20.24 -19.28 6.09
N LEU A 133 19.05 -19.01 5.51
CA LEU A 133 17.77 -19.30 6.19
C LEU A 133 17.60 -20.81 6.44
N SER A 134 17.90 -21.63 5.45
CA SER A 134 17.77 -23.10 5.56
C SER A 134 18.76 -23.71 6.53
N ALA A 135 19.93 -23.08 6.70
CA ALA A 135 20.96 -23.51 7.63
C ALA A 135 20.57 -23.34 9.11
N MET A 136 19.67 -22.40 9.43
CA MET A 136 19.12 -22.24 10.79
C MET A 136 18.21 -23.41 11.20
N GLY A 137 17.71 -24.21 10.25
CA GLY A 137 16.74 -25.27 10.56
C GLY A 137 15.48 -24.74 11.25
N GLN A 138 14.94 -25.53 12.15
CA GLN A 138 13.79 -25.13 12.99
C GLN A 138 14.23 -24.64 14.39
N ASP A 139 15.49 -24.19 14.52
CA ASP A 139 15.97 -23.60 15.75
C ASP A 139 15.39 -22.19 15.92
N MET A 140 14.43 -22.07 16.83
CA MET A 140 13.71 -20.81 17.07
C MET A 140 14.65 -19.73 17.62
N ASP A 141 15.62 -20.07 18.45
CA ASP A 141 16.57 -19.10 19.02
C ASP A 141 17.50 -18.54 17.95
N ALA A 142 17.96 -19.38 17.02
CA ALA A 142 18.75 -18.95 15.87
C ALA A 142 17.95 -18.02 14.96
N ILE A 143 16.69 -18.35 14.68
CA ILE A 143 15.80 -17.54 13.81
C ILE A 143 15.49 -16.19 14.47
N VAL A 144 15.10 -16.18 15.73
CA VAL A 144 14.82 -14.94 16.51
C VAL A 144 16.08 -14.09 16.62
N GLY A 145 17.22 -14.71 16.93
CA GLY A 145 18.51 -14.02 16.99
C GLY A 145 18.89 -13.35 15.67
N SER A 146 18.70 -14.05 14.54
CA SER A 146 18.92 -13.49 13.19
C SER A 146 18.02 -12.30 12.90
N PHE A 147 16.72 -12.38 13.28
CA PHE A 147 15.80 -11.27 13.09
C PHE A 147 16.16 -10.08 13.98
N ASN A 148 16.42 -10.29 15.26
CA ASN A 148 16.79 -9.22 16.19
C ASN A 148 18.08 -8.52 15.76
N ALA A 149 19.08 -9.26 15.26
CA ALA A 149 20.29 -8.69 14.69
C ALA A 149 20.03 -7.90 13.39
N THR A 150 18.98 -8.26 12.64
CA THR A 150 18.58 -7.55 11.41
C THR A 150 17.75 -6.29 11.72
N ALA A 151 16.80 -6.39 12.62
CA ALA A 151 15.89 -5.31 13.00
C ALA A 151 16.49 -4.33 14.03
N GLY A 152 17.64 -4.66 14.60
CA GLY A 152 18.35 -3.80 15.54
C GLY A 152 18.91 -2.54 14.92
N ALA A 153 19.36 -1.60 15.76
CA ALA A 153 20.04 -0.38 15.30
C ALA A 153 21.21 -0.74 14.40
N TRP A 154 21.22 -0.17 13.18
CA TRP A 154 22.26 -0.37 12.17
C TRP A 154 22.39 -1.82 11.63
N GLY A 155 21.42 -2.71 11.94
CA GLY A 155 21.49 -4.15 11.58
C GLY A 155 21.29 -4.46 10.09
N ALA A 156 20.67 -3.54 9.34
CA ALA A 156 20.34 -3.73 7.94
C ALA A 156 20.86 -2.64 6.99
N ASN A 157 21.87 -1.86 7.39
CA ASN A 157 22.34 -0.67 6.66
C ASN A 157 22.60 -0.90 5.16
N VAL A 158 23.35 -1.94 4.83
CA VAL A 158 23.68 -2.27 3.43
C VAL A 158 22.41 -2.56 2.64
N TRP A 159 21.47 -3.30 3.24
CA TRP A 159 20.23 -3.70 2.60
C TRP A 159 19.21 -2.55 2.48
N VAL A 160 19.22 -1.63 3.44
CA VAL A 160 18.48 -0.36 3.36
C VAL A 160 19.02 0.48 2.21
N ALA A 161 20.34 0.58 2.06
CA ALA A 161 20.95 1.28 0.93
C ALA A 161 20.62 0.59 -0.42
N VAL A 162 20.60 -0.74 -0.47
CA VAL A 162 20.14 -1.49 -1.65
C VAL A 162 18.69 -1.20 -1.98
N ALA A 163 17.79 -1.14 -0.98
CA ALA A 163 16.38 -0.82 -1.20
C ALA A 163 16.20 0.60 -1.80
N VAL A 164 16.94 1.57 -1.27
CA VAL A 164 16.97 2.94 -1.81
C VAL A 164 17.54 2.97 -3.22
N ALA A 165 18.63 2.26 -3.49
CA ALA A 165 19.25 2.21 -4.81
C ALA A 165 18.31 1.60 -5.87
N VAL A 166 17.63 0.50 -5.54
CA VAL A 166 16.64 -0.15 -6.44
C VAL A 166 15.48 0.80 -6.74
N SER A 167 14.89 1.42 -5.72
CA SER A 167 13.78 2.37 -5.93
C SER A 167 14.23 3.62 -6.70
N PHE A 168 15.40 4.18 -6.38
CA PHE A 168 15.99 5.29 -7.12
C PHE A 168 16.18 4.97 -8.59
N PHE A 169 16.78 3.80 -8.88
CA PHE A 169 17.02 3.37 -10.26
C PHE A 169 15.71 3.27 -11.04
N ILE A 170 14.70 2.59 -10.51
CA ILE A 170 13.40 2.46 -11.16
C ILE A 170 12.77 3.84 -11.40
N MET A 171 12.72 4.69 -10.38
CA MET A 171 12.04 5.97 -10.44
C MET A 171 12.76 7.00 -11.32
N SER A 172 14.05 6.89 -11.48
CA SER A 172 14.85 7.78 -12.35
C SER A 172 14.45 7.72 -13.83
N PHE A 173 13.88 6.60 -14.27
CA PHE A 173 13.36 6.45 -15.64
C PHE A 173 11.94 7.01 -15.83
N GLY A 174 11.37 7.66 -14.83
CA GLY A 174 10.05 8.28 -14.89
C GLY A 174 8.88 7.30 -14.74
N ILE A 175 7.68 7.76 -15.06
CA ILE A 175 6.45 6.98 -14.88
C ILE A 175 6.39 5.86 -15.93
N ALA A 176 6.45 6.19 -17.20
CA ALA A 176 6.30 5.23 -18.29
C ALA A 176 7.51 4.30 -18.46
N GLY A 177 8.72 4.83 -18.33
CA GLY A 177 9.97 4.09 -18.53
C GLY A 177 10.42 3.28 -17.32
N GLY A 178 10.08 3.73 -16.11
CA GLY A 178 10.48 3.14 -14.85
C GLY A 178 9.31 2.43 -14.15
N ILE A 179 8.43 3.19 -13.51
CA ILE A 179 7.36 2.66 -12.65
C ILE A 179 6.42 1.71 -13.39
N GLU A 180 5.88 2.12 -14.54
CA GLU A 180 4.98 1.28 -15.34
C GLU A 180 5.66 0.00 -15.80
N LYS A 181 6.91 0.10 -16.30
CA LYS A 181 7.66 -1.04 -16.81
C LYS A 181 8.01 -2.03 -15.70
N ALA A 182 8.46 -1.53 -14.53
CA ALA A 182 8.75 -2.36 -13.38
C ALA A 182 7.50 -3.12 -12.90
N ASN A 183 6.37 -2.43 -12.76
CA ASN A 183 5.11 -3.07 -12.35
C ASN A 183 4.61 -4.11 -13.37
N LYS A 184 4.74 -3.86 -14.68
CA LYS A 184 4.37 -4.83 -15.73
C LYS A 184 5.13 -6.14 -15.63
N VAL A 185 6.34 -6.13 -15.07
CA VAL A 185 7.14 -7.35 -14.87
C VAL A 185 6.87 -7.95 -13.50
N MET A 186 6.97 -7.15 -12.43
CA MET A 186 6.91 -7.64 -11.06
C MET A 186 5.53 -8.18 -10.67
N MET A 187 4.43 -7.50 -11.08
CA MET A 187 3.09 -7.92 -10.66
C MET A 187 2.66 -9.27 -11.22
N PRO A 188 2.74 -9.56 -12.53
CA PRO A 188 2.42 -10.89 -13.04
C PRO A 188 3.27 -12.01 -12.41
N ILE A 189 4.56 -11.75 -12.22
CA ILE A 189 5.46 -12.73 -11.58
C ILE A 189 5.03 -12.97 -10.13
N LEU A 190 4.72 -11.92 -9.37
CA LEU A 190 4.23 -12.02 -7.99
C LEU A 190 2.98 -12.90 -7.90
N PHE A 191 1.96 -12.64 -8.74
CA PHE A 191 0.74 -13.44 -8.76
C PHE A 191 1.02 -14.89 -9.11
N PHE A 192 1.84 -15.14 -10.13
CA PHE A 192 2.25 -16.49 -10.51
C PHE A 192 2.94 -17.23 -9.38
N LEU A 193 3.90 -16.60 -8.72
CA LEU A 193 4.66 -17.20 -7.62
C LEU A 193 3.76 -17.47 -6.40
N PHE A 194 2.83 -16.58 -6.07
CA PHE A 194 1.86 -16.83 -4.99
C PHE A 194 0.92 -17.99 -5.31
N VAL A 195 0.47 -18.12 -6.56
CA VAL A 195 -0.33 -19.27 -6.98
C VAL A 195 0.48 -20.56 -6.88
N ALA A 196 1.74 -20.56 -7.32
CA ALA A 196 2.62 -21.72 -7.21
C ALA A 196 2.86 -22.12 -5.73
N LEU A 197 3.09 -21.15 -4.85
CA LEU A 197 3.19 -21.38 -3.40
C LEU A 197 1.87 -21.93 -2.84
N GLY A 198 0.73 -21.40 -3.25
CA GLY A 198 -0.59 -21.84 -2.80
C GLY A 198 -0.85 -23.30 -3.18
N ILE A 199 -0.51 -23.69 -4.42
CA ILE A 199 -0.60 -25.09 -4.88
C ILE A 199 0.32 -25.99 -4.02
N TYR A 200 1.54 -25.57 -3.76
CA TYR A 200 2.46 -26.33 -2.92
C TYR A 200 1.91 -26.48 -1.49
N VAL A 201 1.49 -25.39 -0.85
CA VAL A 201 0.95 -25.39 0.52
C VAL A 201 -0.30 -26.27 0.61
N PHE A 202 -1.16 -26.27 -0.43
CA PHE A 202 -2.34 -27.13 -0.49
C PHE A 202 -2.01 -28.63 -0.36
N THR A 203 -0.82 -29.04 -0.80
CA THR A 203 -0.37 -30.44 -0.71
C THR A 203 0.21 -30.82 0.66
N LEU A 204 0.41 -29.86 1.56
CA LEU A 204 1.03 -30.12 2.87
C LEU A 204 0.04 -30.79 3.84
N PRO A 205 0.50 -31.82 4.58
CA PRO A 205 -0.27 -32.38 5.69
C PRO A 205 -0.61 -31.30 6.72
N GLY A 206 -1.86 -31.23 7.18
CA GLY A 206 -2.31 -30.23 8.16
C GLY A 206 -2.79 -28.90 7.58
N ALA A 207 -2.45 -28.55 6.32
CA ALA A 207 -2.88 -27.30 5.67
C ALA A 207 -4.41 -27.16 5.60
N SER A 208 -5.15 -28.28 5.52
CA SER A 208 -6.62 -28.30 5.52
C SER A 208 -7.25 -27.61 6.72
N GLY A 209 -6.57 -27.64 7.89
CA GLY A 209 -6.99 -26.90 9.08
C GLY A 209 -7.03 -25.40 8.88
N GLY A 210 -6.01 -24.85 8.22
CA GLY A 210 -5.94 -23.42 7.88
C GLY A 210 -7.00 -22.99 6.87
N TYR A 211 -7.25 -23.80 5.83
CA TYR A 211 -8.34 -23.52 4.89
C TYR A 211 -9.70 -23.56 5.58
N ARG A 212 -9.96 -24.57 6.43
CA ARG A 212 -11.20 -24.64 7.22
C ARG A 212 -11.35 -23.41 8.09
N TYR A 213 -10.26 -22.95 8.73
CA TYR A 213 -10.27 -21.76 9.56
C TYR A 213 -10.68 -20.52 8.79
N ILE A 214 -10.10 -20.27 7.60
CA ILE A 214 -10.43 -19.11 6.76
C ILE A 214 -11.93 -19.06 6.41
N PHE A 215 -12.54 -20.21 6.13
CA PHE A 215 -13.96 -20.30 5.76
C PHE A 215 -14.92 -20.43 6.94
N THR A 216 -14.40 -20.47 8.18
CA THR A 216 -15.24 -20.55 9.38
C THR A 216 -15.85 -19.17 9.68
N ILE A 217 -17.15 -19.16 9.97
CA ILE A 217 -17.88 -17.99 10.46
C ILE A 217 -18.20 -18.20 11.93
N LYS A 218 -17.87 -17.23 12.76
CA LYS A 218 -18.28 -17.13 14.16
C LYS A 218 -19.28 -15.98 14.26
N PRO A 219 -20.61 -16.27 14.30
CA PRO A 219 -21.65 -15.21 14.24
C PRO A 219 -21.54 -14.19 15.36
N GLU A 220 -21.12 -14.61 16.56
CA GLU A 220 -20.87 -13.75 17.71
C GLU A 220 -19.80 -12.69 17.43
N GLY A 221 -18.77 -13.03 16.65
CA GLY A 221 -17.71 -12.11 16.27
C GLY A 221 -18.18 -11.00 15.32
N LEU A 222 -19.26 -11.21 14.57
CA LEU A 222 -19.87 -10.14 13.74
C LEU A 222 -20.57 -9.06 14.59
N LEU A 223 -20.84 -9.35 15.85
CA LEU A 223 -21.40 -8.37 16.81
C LEU A 223 -20.30 -7.58 17.52
N ASP A 224 -19.03 -7.98 17.37
CA ASP A 224 -17.89 -7.26 17.96
C ASP A 224 -17.54 -6.02 17.11
N PRO A 225 -17.66 -4.79 17.63
CA PRO A 225 -17.29 -3.57 16.91
C PRO A 225 -15.82 -3.54 16.46
N TYR A 226 -14.93 -4.21 17.18
CA TYR A 226 -13.51 -4.25 16.83
C TYR A 226 -13.27 -4.95 15.48
N VAL A 227 -13.99 -6.03 15.18
CA VAL A 227 -13.91 -6.72 13.88
C VAL A 227 -14.19 -5.75 12.74
N TRP A 228 -15.22 -4.90 12.88
CA TRP A 228 -15.58 -3.90 11.88
C TRP A 228 -14.54 -2.78 11.75
N ILE A 229 -14.02 -2.30 12.89
CA ILE A 229 -12.99 -1.24 12.92
C ILE A 229 -11.71 -1.72 12.23
N TYR A 230 -11.23 -2.92 12.59
CA TYR A 230 -10.02 -3.48 11.98
C TYR A 230 -10.23 -3.86 10.50
N ALA A 231 -11.41 -4.35 10.12
CA ALA A 231 -11.74 -4.62 8.73
C ALA A 231 -11.77 -3.33 7.88
N PHE A 232 -12.32 -2.23 8.43
CA PHE A 232 -12.27 -0.92 7.79
C PHE A 232 -10.82 -0.44 7.63
N GLY A 233 -10.05 -0.47 8.71
CA GLY A 233 -8.65 -0.05 8.71
C GLY A 233 -7.82 -0.81 7.68
N GLN A 234 -7.99 -2.12 7.59
CA GLN A 234 -7.31 -2.95 6.61
C GLN A 234 -7.72 -2.60 5.17
N ALA A 235 -9.00 -2.47 4.88
CA ALA A 235 -9.49 -2.09 3.55
C ALA A 235 -9.00 -0.70 3.13
N PHE A 236 -8.99 0.24 4.08
CA PHE A 236 -8.52 1.60 3.87
C PHE A 236 -7.03 1.68 3.56
N PHE A 237 -6.23 0.89 4.28
CA PHE A 237 -4.78 0.82 4.08
C PHE A 237 -4.44 0.07 2.78
N SER A 238 -5.07 -1.09 2.53
CA SER A 238 -4.84 -1.95 1.37
C SER A 238 -5.05 -1.20 0.05
N LEU A 239 -6.12 -0.44 -0.07
CA LEU A 239 -6.43 0.33 -1.28
C LEU A 239 -5.56 1.57 -1.50
N SER A 240 -4.49 1.76 -0.74
CA SER A 240 -3.52 2.87 -0.84
C SER A 240 -4.13 4.27 -0.68
N VAL A 241 -5.31 4.38 -0.09
CA VAL A 241 -5.96 5.67 0.19
C VAL A 241 -5.22 6.39 1.32
N ALA A 242 -4.77 5.64 2.34
CA ALA A 242 -4.04 6.17 3.48
C ALA A 242 -2.74 6.93 3.11
N GLY A 243 -2.09 6.57 2.01
CA GLY A 243 -0.83 7.19 1.56
C GLY A 243 -0.99 8.25 0.47
N ASN A 244 -2.22 8.62 0.06
CA ASN A 244 -2.50 9.49 -1.10
C ASN A 244 -1.82 9.02 -2.42
N GLY A 245 -1.45 7.76 -2.52
CA GLY A 245 -0.88 7.14 -3.71
C GLY A 245 -1.84 7.22 -4.90
N SER A 246 -3.14 7.11 -4.62
CA SER A 246 -4.19 7.25 -5.64
C SER A 246 -4.31 8.67 -6.18
N VAL A 247 -4.06 9.72 -5.38
CA VAL A 247 -4.06 11.12 -5.85
C VAL A 247 -2.91 11.35 -6.84
N ILE A 248 -1.68 10.92 -6.47
CA ILE A 248 -0.52 11.12 -7.36
C ILE A 248 -0.66 10.31 -8.65
N TYR A 249 -1.08 9.05 -8.59
CA TYR A 249 -1.29 8.24 -9.79
C TYR A 249 -2.46 8.75 -10.63
N GLY A 250 -3.52 9.24 -9.99
CA GLY A 250 -4.62 9.94 -10.65
C GLY A 250 -4.16 11.13 -11.50
N SER A 251 -3.14 11.86 -11.03
CA SER A 251 -2.59 13.02 -11.75
C SER A 251 -1.89 12.68 -13.07
N TYR A 252 -1.53 11.42 -13.26
CA TYR A 252 -0.92 10.91 -14.51
C TYR A 252 -1.93 10.29 -15.47
N LEU A 253 -3.23 10.30 -15.11
CA LEU A 253 -4.30 9.74 -15.92
C LEU A 253 -4.63 10.62 -17.14
N SER A 254 -4.84 9.98 -18.26
CA SER A 254 -5.40 10.64 -19.43
C SER A 254 -6.88 11.03 -19.20
N LYS A 255 -7.34 12.05 -19.92
CA LYS A 255 -8.74 12.50 -19.86
C LYS A 255 -9.73 11.43 -20.36
N ASN A 256 -9.27 10.49 -21.19
CA ASN A 256 -10.10 9.42 -21.75
C ASN A 256 -10.22 8.19 -20.85
N GLU A 257 -9.50 8.15 -19.71
CA GLU A 257 -9.55 7.00 -18.81
C GLU A 257 -10.82 6.99 -17.98
N CYS A 258 -11.46 5.81 -17.90
CA CYS A 258 -12.66 5.60 -17.11
C CYS A 258 -12.28 5.29 -15.65
N ILE A 259 -12.23 6.31 -14.80
CA ILE A 259 -11.84 6.20 -13.39
C ILE A 259 -12.64 5.12 -12.62
N PRO A 260 -13.99 5.07 -12.73
CA PRO A 260 -14.75 4.05 -12.00
C PRO A 260 -14.35 2.61 -12.34
N SER A 261 -14.06 2.36 -13.62
CA SER A 261 -13.59 1.04 -14.05
C SER A 261 -12.18 0.74 -13.53
N SER A 262 -11.30 1.72 -13.52
CA SER A 262 -9.93 1.55 -13.03
C SER A 262 -9.89 1.32 -11.52
N ALA A 263 -10.66 2.08 -10.73
CA ALA A 263 -10.81 1.89 -9.29
C ALA A 263 -11.35 0.50 -8.94
N ARG A 264 -12.37 0.03 -9.68
CA ARG A 264 -12.89 -1.34 -9.51
C ARG A 264 -11.82 -2.40 -9.78
N ASN A 265 -11.05 -2.26 -10.85
CA ASN A 265 -10.01 -3.23 -11.18
C ASN A 265 -8.90 -3.23 -10.12
N VAL A 266 -8.47 -2.06 -9.64
CA VAL A 266 -7.48 -1.96 -8.56
C VAL A 266 -7.98 -2.68 -7.31
N ALA A 267 -9.21 -2.39 -6.85
CA ALA A 267 -9.79 -3.05 -5.67
C ALA A 267 -9.92 -4.57 -5.85
N LEU A 268 -10.33 -5.03 -7.03
CA LEU A 268 -10.45 -6.47 -7.32
C LEU A 268 -9.10 -7.18 -7.23
N PHE A 269 -8.08 -6.67 -7.91
CA PHE A 269 -6.76 -7.31 -7.92
C PHE A 269 -6.03 -7.18 -6.58
N ASP A 270 -6.21 -6.08 -5.86
CA ASP A 270 -5.73 -5.92 -4.49
C ASP A 270 -6.34 -6.99 -3.57
N THR A 271 -7.66 -7.14 -3.62
CA THR A 271 -8.38 -8.16 -2.83
C THR A 271 -7.94 -9.59 -3.20
N ILE A 272 -7.76 -9.88 -4.50
CA ILE A 272 -7.26 -11.19 -4.95
C ILE A 272 -5.85 -11.43 -4.39
N ALA A 273 -4.96 -10.45 -4.42
CA ALA A 273 -3.61 -10.59 -3.89
C ALA A 273 -3.61 -10.83 -2.37
N ALA A 274 -4.44 -10.09 -1.63
CA ALA A 274 -4.60 -10.26 -0.19
C ALA A 274 -5.12 -11.67 0.16
N LEU A 275 -6.13 -12.15 -0.56
CA LEU A 275 -6.67 -13.51 -0.38
C LEU A 275 -5.66 -14.58 -0.75
N LEU A 276 -4.91 -14.42 -1.85
CA LEU A 276 -3.85 -15.35 -2.22
C LEU A 276 -2.79 -15.44 -1.12
N ALA A 277 -2.36 -14.31 -0.56
CA ALA A 277 -1.43 -14.32 0.56
C ALA A 277 -2.00 -15.04 1.79
N ALA A 278 -3.26 -14.78 2.16
CA ALA A 278 -3.92 -15.47 3.26
C ALA A 278 -4.03 -16.97 3.02
N PHE A 279 -4.38 -17.40 1.78
CA PHE A 279 -4.47 -18.82 1.38
C PHE A 279 -3.11 -19.53 1.30
N VAL A 280 -2.01 -18.79 1.28
CA VAL A 280 -0.66 -19.36 1.41
C VAL A 280 -0.25 -19.40 2.89
N ILE A 281 -0.35 -18.27 3.58
CA ILE A 281 0.25 -18.06 4.89
C ILE A 281 -0.50 -18.83 5.99
N ILE A 282 -1.82 -18.69 6.08
CA ILE A 282 -2.61 -19.31 7.15
C ILE A 282 -2.57 -20.85 7.07
N PRO A 283 -2.76 -21.49 5.88
CA PRO A 283 -2.62 -22.94 5.79
C PRO A 283 -1.18 -23.43 5.99
N ALA A 284 -0.15 -22.63 5.60
CA ALA A 284 1.24 -22.96 5.89
C ALA A 284 1.52 -22.97 7.39
N MET A 285 1.03 -21.98 8.13
CA MET A 285 1.11 -21.96 9.61
C MET A 285 0.41 -23.14 10.23
N ALA A 286 -0.80 -23.49 9.79
CA ALA A 286 -1.54 -24.65 10.26
C ALA A 286 -0.77 -25.95 10.00
N ALA A 287 -0.16 -26.12 8.83
CA ALA A 287 0.67 -27.27 8.50
C ALA A 287 1.93 -27.36 9.36
N GLY A 288 2.50 -26.23 9.76
CA GLY A 288 3.65 -26.14 10.67
C GLY A 288 3.30 -26.28 12.15
N GLY A 289 2.01 -26.45 12.52
CA GLY A 289 1.55 -26.52 13.90
C GLY A 289 1.70 -25.20 14.68
N ALA A 290 1.86 -24.07 13.98
CA ALA A 290 1.97 -22.76 14.59
C ALA A 290 0.61 -22.22 15.02
N GLU A 291 0.58 -21.40 16.09
CA GLU A 291 -0.60 -20.65 16.47
C GLU A 291 -0.99 -19.67 15.35
N LEU A 292 -2.29 -19.59 15.05
CA LEU A 292 -2.78 -18.81 13.93
C LEU A 292 -2.94 -17.31 14.25
N ASP A 293 -2.74 -16.89 15.49
CA ASP A 293 -2.86 -15.51 15.96
C ASP A 293 -1.54 -14.72 15.99
N ALA A 294 -0.43 -15.33 15.58
CA ALA A 294 0.85 -14.65 15.44
C ALA A 294 0.76 -13.50 14.42
N GLY A 295 1.32 -12.35 14.74
CA GLY A 295 1.22 -11.14 13.95
C GLY A 295 2.48 -10.28 13.87
N GLY A 296 2.35 -9.17 13.16
CA GLY A 296 3.43 -8.19 12.99
C GLY A 296 4.62 -8.71 12.16
N PRO A 297 5.78 -8.01 12.21
CA PRO A 297 6.99 -8.44 11.51
C PRO A 297 7.48 -9.83 11.91
N GLY A 298 7.23 -10.25 13.14
CA GLY A 298 7.57 -11.58 13.64
C GLY A 298 6.93 -12.70 12.83
N LEU A 299 5.69 -12.50 12.34
CA LEU A 299 5.04 -13.48 11.47
C LEU A 299 5.91 -13.83 10.26
N MET A 300 6.39 -12.84 9.54
CA MET A 300 7.11 -13.05 8.29
C MET A 300 8.56 -13.50 8.49
N PHE A 301 9.27 -12.91 9.44
CA PHE A 301 10.71 -13.10 9.58
C PHE A 301 11.09 -14.16 10.62
N ILE A 302 10.14 -14.56 11.47
CA ILE A 302 10.37 -15.58 12.52
C ILE A 302 9.49 -16.80 12.23
N TYR A 303 8.19 -16.67 12.42
CA TYR A 303 7.27 -17.82 12.36
C TYR A 303 7.21 -18.49 10.99
N LEU A 304 7.09 -17.71 9.89
CA LEU A 304 7.08 -18.29 8.56
C LEU A 304 8.45 -18.88 8.17
N VAL A 305 9.56 -18.32 8.62
CA VAL A 305 10.90 -18.91 8.41
C VAL A 305 10.99 -20.26 9.13
N HIS A 306 10.54 -20.34 10.38
CA HIS A 306 10.49 -21.60 11.12
C HIS A 306 9.63 -22.65 10.39
N VAL A 307 8.43 -22.28 9.97
CA VAL A 307 7.52 -23.17 9.24
C VAL A 307 8.14 -23.62 7.91
N MET A 308 8.66 -22.71 7.11
CA MET A 308 9.31 -23.03 5.82
C MET A 308 10.51 -23.97 6.01
N ASN A 309 11.28 -23.82 7.08
CA ASN A 309 12.42 -24.68 7.38
C ASN A 309 12.01 -26.11 7.74
N GLY A 310 10.77 -26.34 8.15
CA GLY A 310 10.18 -27.68 8.35
C GLY A 310 9.68 -28.33 7.05
N MET A 311 9.56 -27.57 5.95
CA MET A 311 8.97 -28.06 4.70
C MET A 311 9.99 -28.81 3.82
N ALA A 312 9.51 -29.74 2.99
CA ALA A 312 10.30 -30.29 1.89
C ALA A 312 10.63 -29.17 0.88
N GLY A 313 11.87 -29.14 0.38
CA GLY A 313 12.30 -28.05 -0.53
C GLY A 313 12.41 -26.68 0.14
N ARG A 314 12.56 -26.62 1.46
CA ARG A 314 12.59 -25.41 2.30
C ARG A 314 13.31 -24.21 1.69
N ARG A 315 14.48 -24.42 1.04
CA ARG A 315 15.25 -23.35 0.39
C ARG A 315 14.50 -22.73 -0.77
N ILE A 316 13.89 -23.54 -1.64
CA ILE A 316 13.14 -23.08 -2.82
C ILE A 316 11.88 -22.33 -2.35
N VAL A 317 11.18 -22.88 -1.35
CA VAL A 317 9.97 -22.23 -0.76
C VAL A 317 10.33 -20.84 -0.21
N ALA A 318 11.40 -20.74 0.57
CA ALA A 318 11.89 -19.47 1.11
C ALA A 318 12.30 -18.48 0.00
N MET A 319 13.06 -18.95 -1.02
CA MET A 319 13.43 -18.13 -2.18
C MET A 319 12.20 -17.54 -2.88
N VAL A 320 11.22 -18.38 -3.20
CA VAL A 320 9.98 -17.96 -3.88
C VAL A 320 9.20 -16.98 -3.02
N PHE A 321 9.02 -17.29 -1.74
CA PHE A 321 8.31 -16.42 -0.80
C PHE A 321 8.94 -15.05 -0.67
N PHE A 322 10.24 -14.97 -0.33
CA PHE A 322 10.90 -13.69 -0.15
C PHE A 322 11.07 -12.90 -1.46
N LEU A 323 11.13 -13.56 -2.61
CA LEU A 323 11.07 -12.89 -3.91
C LEU A 323 9.70 -12.22 -4.14
N CYS A 324 8.59 -12.92 -3.82
CA CYS A 324 7.25 -12.32 -3.87
C CYS A 324 7.17 -11.08 -2.98
N VAL A 325 7.64 -11.20 -1.72
CA VAL A 325 7.62 -10.10 -0.75
C VAL A 325 8.49 -8.93 -1.24
N SER A 326 9.65 -9.22 -1.86
CA SER A 326 10.51 -8.20 -2.45
C SER A 326 9.80 -7.41 -3.55
N PHE A 327 9.09 -8.08 -4.45
CA PHE A 327 8.35 -7.40 -5.51
C PHE A 327 7.23 -6.51 -4.95
N ALA A 328 6.44 -7.03 -4.01
CA ALA A 328 5.40 -6.25 -3.35
C ALA A 328 5.95 -5.03 -2.59
N GLY A 329 7.07 -5.21 -1.90
CA GLY A 329 7.71 -4.12 -1.17
C GLY A 329 8.29 -3.04 -2.09
N VAL A 330 8.99 -3.43 -3.18
CA VAL A 330 9.54 -2.48 -4.16
C VAL A 330 8.44 -1.65 -4.80
N THR A 331 7.34 -2.27 -5.24
CA THR A 331 6.22 -1.53 -5.84
C THR A 331 5.56 -0.56 -4.88
N SER A 332 5.51 -0.90 -3.59
CA SER A 332 5.00 0.00 -2.54
C SER A 332 5.91 1.19 -2.31
N ILE A 333 7.23 1.01 -2.15
CA ILE A 333 8.13 2.14 -1.87
C ILE A 333 8.26 3.10 -3.05
N ILE A 334 8.26 2.62 -4.30
CA ILE A 334 8.27 3.51 -5.47
C ILE A 334 7.01 4.37 -5.56
N ASN A 335 5.85 3.85 -5.17
CA ASN A 335 4.62 4.63 -5.08
C ASN A 335 4.70 5.70 -3.99
N LEU A 336 5.15 5.32 -2.80
CA LEU A 336 5.22 6.24 -1.65
C LEU A 336 6.23 7.39 -1.88
N TYR A 337 7.36 7.11 -2.53
CA TYR A 337 8.32 8.16 -2.89
C TYR A 337 7.84 9.04 -4.04
N GLU A 338 6.85 8.62 -4.83
CA GLU A 338 6.41 9.38 -6.00
C GLU A 338 5.78 10.72 -5.65
N ALA A 339 4.94 10.78 -4.60
CA ALA A 339 4.28 12.02 -4.21
C ALA A 339 5.27 13.12 -3.78
N PRO A 340 6.28 12.87 -2.92
CA PRO A 340 7.31 13.88 -2.61
C PRO A 340 8.20 14.23 -3.81
N VAL A 341 8.57 13.25 -4.67
CA VAL A 341 9.35 13.53 -5.89
C VAL A 341 8.58 14.46 -6.83
N ALA A 342 7.32 14.14 -7.12
CA ALA A 342 6.48 14.98 -7.95
C ALA A 342 6.28 16.38 -7.36
N SER A 343 6.15 16.50 -6.04
CA SER A 343 6.04 17.79 -5.36
C SER A 343 7.27 18.67 -5.56
N LEU A 344 8.48 18.10 -5.53
CA LEU A 344 9.71 18.84 -5.85
C LEU A 344 9.76 19.27 -7.33
N GLN A 345 9.34 18.41 -8.24
CA GLN A 345 9.24 18.76 -9.66
C GLN A 345 8.23 19.89 -9.90
N GLU A 346 7.06 19.81 -9.26
CA GLU A 346 5.98 20.80 -9.43
C GLU A 346 6.31 22.17 -8.80
N LYS A 347 6.97 22.19 -7.64
CA LYS A 347 7.19 23.42 -6.88
C LYS A 347 8.55 24.07 -7.09
N LEU A 348 9.58 23.27 -7.34
CA LEU A 348 10.95 23.76 -7.54
C LEU A 348 11.40 23.66 -9.00
N GLY A 349 10.57 23.09 -9.89
CA GLY A 349 10.93 22.92 -11.32
C GLY A 349 12.09 21.95 -11.53
N LEU A 350 12.40 21.09 -10.57
CA LEU A 350 13.49 20.14 -10.69
C LEU A 350 13.17 19.08 -11.75
N LYS A 351 14.20 18.69 -12.52
CA LYS A 351 14.09 17.54 -13.41
C LYS A 351 13.91 16.25 -12.61
N ARG A 352 13.40 15.20 -13.26
CA ARG A 352 13.09 13.90 -12.62
C ARG A 352 14.23 13.34 -11.79
N VAL A 353 15.41 13.15 -12.39
CA VAL A 353 16.55 12.50 -11.72
C VAL A 353 17.02 13.28 -10.49
N PRO A 354 17.29 14.61 -10.52
CA PRO A 354 17.66 15.37 -9.33
C PRO A 354 16.55 15.37 -8.26
N ALA A 355 15.26 15.48 -8.62
CA ALA A 355 14.18 15.42 -7.65
C ALA A 355 14.14 14.05 -6.94
N THR A 356 14.27 12.97 -7.70
CA THR A 356 14.37 11.61 -7.17
C THR A 356 15.58 11.45 -6.27
N ALA A 357 16.76 11.95 -6.68
CA ALA A 357 17.99 11.86 -5.89
C ALA A 357 17.84 12.56 -4.52
N VAL A 358 17.32 13.79 -4.49
CA VAL A 358 17.12 14.54 -3.24
C VAL A 358 16.23 13.77 -2.29
N ILE A 359 15.08 13.29 -2.74
CA ILE A 359 14.13 12.56 -1.91
C ILE A 359 14.73 11.23 -1.41
N HIS A 360 15.46 10.50 -2.26
CA HIS A 360 16.08 9.23 -1.87
C HIS A 360 17.26 9.41 -0.91
N VAL A 361 18.03 10.49 -1.03
CA VAL A 361 19.08 10.83 -0.05
C VAL A 361 18.47 11.17 1.31
N ILE A 362 17.40 11.97 1.35
CA ILE A 362 16.66 12.26 2.58
C ILE A 362 16.08 10.97 3.15
N GLY A 363 15.44 10.15 2.31
CA GLY A 363 14.87 8.87 2.70
C GLY A 363 15.89 7.91 3.28
N LEU A 364 17.06 7.78 2.63
CA LEU A 364 18.15 6.93 3.12
C LEU A 364 18.66 7.42 4.48
N ALA A 365 18.99 8.70 4.60
CA ALA A 365 19.52 9.26 5.84
C ALA A 365 18.54 9.05 7.00
N ALA A 366 17.26 9.33 6.80
CA ALA A 366 16.25 9.13 7.82
C ALA A 366 16.04 7.63 8.12
N ALA A 367 15.96 6.77 7.11
CA ALA A 367 15.79 5.33 7.30
C ALA A 367 16.94 4.71 8.10
N LEU A 368 18.17 5.12 7.86
CA LEU A 368 19.33 4.66 8.65
C LEU A 368 19.22 5.07 10.12
N CYS A 369 18.68 6.26 10.41
CA CYS A 369 18.54 6.76 11.77
C CYS A 369 17.40 6.10 12.56
N ILE A 370 16.32 5.66 11.89
CA ILE A 370 15.11 5.18 12.58
C ILE A 370 15.05 3.66 12.76
N GLN A 371 16.06 2.88 12.33
CA GLN A 371 15.99 1.42 12.36
C GLN A 371 15.59 0.86 13.73
N ALA A 372 16.12 1.43 14.82
CA ALA A 372 15.80 0.99 16.18
C ALA A 372 14.37 1.31 16.63
N ILE A 373 13.71 2.25 15.98
CA ILE A 373 12.37 2.77 16.36
C ILE A 373 11.38 2.64 15.20
N VAL A 374 11.66 1.78 14.22
CA VAL A 374 10.83 1.69 13.00
C VAL A 374 9.37 1.34 13.32
N SER A 375 9.11 0.50 14.33
CA SER A 375 7.74 0.17 14.73
C SER A 375 7.00 1.41 15.24
N GLN A 376 7.57 2.15 16.19
CA GLN A 376 6.98 3.38 16.71
C GLN A 376 6.82 4.46 15.64
N TRP A 377 7.81 4.56 14.74
CA TRP A 377 7.72 5.44 13.58
C TRP A 377 6.52 5.09 12.69
N MET A 378 6.38 3.81 12.37
CA MET A 378 5.27 3.32 11.54
C MET A 378 3.92 3.50 12.21
N ASP A 379 3.84 3.29 13.54
CA ASP A 379 2.62 3.52 14.32
C ASP A 379 2.17 4.97 14.22
N VAL A 380 3.07 5.94 14.48
CA VAL A 380 2.74 7.38 14.36
C VAL A 380 2.27 7.72 12.95
N VAL A 381 2.97 7.25 11.94
CA VAL A 381 2.65 7.57 10.54
C VAL A 381 1.35 6.93 10.10
N SER A 382 1.14 5.64 10.40
CA SER A 382 -0.03 4.88 9.92
C SER A 382 -1.31 5.21 10.69
N ILE A 383 -1.18 5.51 12.00
CA ILE A 383 -2.33 5.77 12.87
C ILE A 383 -2.84 7.21 12.72
N TYR A 384 -1.92 8.16 12.59
CA TYR A 384 -2.30 9.59 12.64
C TYR A 384 -2.12 10.30 11.29
N ILE A 385 -0.92 10.21 10.69
CA ILE A 385 -0.57 11.08 9.55
C ILE A 385 -1.26 10.63 8.26
N CYS A 386 -1.23 9.33 7.96
CA CYS A 386 -1.84 8.81 6.73
C CYS A 386 -3.37 8.94 6.72
N PRO A 387 -4.12 8.57 7.78
CA PRO A 387 -5.57 8.78 7.80
C PRO A 387 -5.95 10.27 7.77
N LEU A 388 -5.16 11.15 8.42
CA LEU A 388 -5.35 12.60 8.30
C LEU A 388 -5.18 13.06 6.85
N GLY A 389 -4.14 12.59 6.15
CA GLY A 389 -3.91 12.90 4.75
C GLY A 389 -5.09 12.51 3.86
N ALA A 390 -5.65 11.32 4.06
CA ALA A 390 -6.82 10.86 3.32
C ALA A 390 -8.10 11.66 3.65
N LEU A 391 -8.30 12.01 4.93
CA LEU A 391 -9.40 12.87 5.34
C LEU A 391 -9.30 14.24 4.66
N LEU A 392 -8.10 14.81 4.63
CA LEU A 392 -7.87 16.10 3.96
C LEU A 392 -8.14 16.01 2.46
N ALA A 393 -7.72 14.94 1.77
CA ALA A 393 -8.05 14.72 0.36
C ALA A 393 -9.55 14.65 0.13
N ALA A 394 -10.27 13.87 0.97
CA ALA A 394 -11.72 13.77 0.91
C ALA A 394 -12.43 15.12 1.16
N VAL A 395 -12.00 15.85 2.18
CA VAL A 395 -12.56 17.18 2.48
C VAL A 395 -12.28 18.16 1.34
N MET A 396 -11.05 18.20 0.82
CA MET A 396 -10.71 19.08 -0.32
C MET A 396 -11.56 18.76 -1.55
N PHE A 397 -11.76 17.50 -1.88
CA PHE A 397 -12.51 17.13 -3.07
C PHE A 397 -14.02 17.30 -2.89
N PHE A 398 -14.61 16.72 -1.83
CA PHE A 398 -16.06 16.67 -1.69
C PHE A 398 -16.67 17.94 -1.05
N TRP A 399 -15.96 18.61 -0.13
CA TRP A 399 -16.49 19.78 0.56
C TRP A 399 -16.03 21.09 -0.07
N ILE A 400 -14.74 21.24 -0.35
CA ILE A 400 -14.18 22.47 -0.91
C ILE A 400 -14.42 22.51 -2.42
N GLY A 401 -14.07 21.45 -3.17
CA GLY A 401 -14.28 21.34 -4.62
C GLY A 401 -15.75 21.39 -5.02
N GLY A 402 -16.60 20.78 -4.21
CA GLY A 402 -18.06 20.85 -4.36
C GLY A 402 -18.63 19.97 -5.47
N LYS A 403 -19.97 19.90 -5.53
CA LYS A 403 -20.71 18.92 -6.36
C LYS A 403 -20.36 18.98 -7.85
N LYS A 404 -20.22 20.18 -8.40
CA LYS A 404 -19.94 20.35 -9.83
C LYS A 404 -18.59 19.78 -10.20
N LEU A 405 -17.51 20.21 -9.52
CA LEU A 405 -16.17 19.71 -9.77
C LEU A 405 -16.07 18.18 -9.59
N VAL A 406 -16.67 17.65 -8.53
CA VAL A 406 -16.68 16.21 -8.24
C VAL A 406 -17.32 15.42 -9.38
N LEU A 407 -18.56 15.74 -9.77
CA LEU A 407 -19.28 14.98 -10.78
C LEU A 407 -18.67 15.12 -12.18
N GLU A 408 -18.19 16.29 -12.55
CA GLU A 408 -17.50 16.52 -13.81
C GLU A 408 -16.17 15.72 -13.86
N SER A 409 -15.37 15.76 -12.79
CA SER A 409 -14.08 15.06 -12.73
C SER A 409 -14.24 13.54 -12.75
N VAL A 410 -15.20 13.00 -12.02
CA VAL A 410 -15.42 11.54 -11.94
C VAL A 410 -15.99 11.00 -13.24
N ASN A 411 -16.84 11.73 -13.91
CA ASN A 411 -17.52 11.32 -15.14
C ASN A 411 -16.69 11.60 -16.41
N LEU A 412 -15.63 12.37 -16.33
CA LEU A 412 -14.75 12.61 -17.47
C LEU A 412 -14.17 11.26 -17.98
N GLY A 413 -14.38 10.91 -19.23
CA GLY A 413 -13.94 9.64 -19.83
C GLY A 413 -14.76 8.41 -19.39
N ALA A 414 -15.81 8.58 -18.58
CA ALA A 414 -16.63 7.47 -18.14
C ALA A 414 -17.57 6.98 -19.26
N ARG A 415 -17.55 5.66 -19.54
CA ARG A 415 -18.49 5.05 -20.50
C ARG A 415 -19.94 5.10 -20.01
N LYS A 416 -20.14 4.97 -18.71
CA LYS A 416 -21.44 5.13 -18.03
C LYS A 416 -21.23 6.12 -16.90
N PRO A 417 -21.84 7.31 -16.94
CA PRO A 417 -21.71 8.30 -15.90
C PRO A 417 -22.22 7.76 -14.55
N ILE A 418 -21.48 8.06 -13.50
CA ILE A 418 -21.95 7.82 -12.12
C ILE A 418 -23.04 8.86 -11.81
N GLY A 419 -24.13 8.39 -11.24
CA GLY A 419 -25.27 9.26 -10.88
C GLY A 419 -24.97 10.21 -9.72
N GLY A 420 -25.93 11.10 -9.45
CA GLY A 420 -25.81 12.11 -8.41
C GLY A 420 -25.62 11.58 -6.97
N TRP A 421 -25.88 10.30 -6.73
CA TRP A 421 -25.69 9.62 -5.44
C TRP A 421 -24.22 9.61 -4.99
N TYR A 422 -23.30 9.66 -5.92
CA TYR A 422 -21.85 9.60 -5.64
C TYR A 422 -21.39 10.76 -4.75
N TYR A 423 -21.87 11.97 -5.05
CA TYR A 423 -21.48 13.16 -4.28
C TYR A 423 -21.88 13.09 -2.80
N PRO A 424 -23.15 12.83 -2.42
CA PRO A 424 -23.48 12.68 -1.01
C PRO A 424 -22.84 11.47 -0.36
N ALA A 425 -22.63 10.36 -1.08
CA ALA A 425 -21.92 9.19 -0.54
C ALA A 425 -20.46 9.54 -0.20
N GLY A 426 -19.73 10.20 -1.09
CA GLY A 426 -18.36 10.65 -0.82
C GLY A 426 -18.29 11.72 0.27
N LYS A 427 -19.20 12.70 0.21
CA LYS A 427 -19.21 13.83 1.14
C LYS A 427 -19.55 13.44 2.58
N TYR A 428 -20.53 12.57 2.77
CA TYR A 428 -21.04 12.24 4.10
C TYR A 428 -20.55 10.86 4.56
N VAL A 429 -20.78 9.82 3.78
CA VAL A 429 -20.48 8.46 4.22
C VAL A 429 -18.97 8.22 4.26
N TYR A 430 -18.27 8.50 3.15
CA TYR A 430 -16.82 8.25 3.10
C TYR A 430 -16.05 9.19 4.04
N CYS A 431 -16.32 10.50 4.05
CA CYS A 431 -15.63 11.42 4.97
C CYS A 431 -15.88 11.06 6.44
N ALA A 432 -17.11 10.68 6.80
CA ALA A 432 -17.41 10.23 8.17
C ALA A 432 -16.66 8.94 8.52
N SER A 433 -16.63 7.97 7.61
CA SER A 433 -15.91 6.70 7.82
C SER A 433 -14.41 6.93 8.03
N VAL A 434 -13.77 7.82 7.25
CA VAL A 434 -12.35 8.17 7.41
C VAL A 434 -12.11 8.89 8.74
N LEU A 435 -13.01 9.80 9.14
CA LEU A 435 -12.93 10.47 10.43
C LEU A 435 -13.05 9.49 11.61
N VAL A 436 -13.99 8.55 11.52
CA VAL A 436 -14.16 7.48 12.51
C VAL A 436 -12.89 6.61 12.58
N ALA A 437 -12.29 6.26 11.43
CA ALA A 437 -11.04 5.51 11.37
C ALA A 437 -9.89 6.24 12.06
N LEU A 438 -9.75 7.55 11.81
CA LEU A 438 -8.72 8.37 12.46
C LEU A 438 -8.90 8.41 13.98
N ILE A 439 -10.14 8.63 14.45
CA ILE A 439 -10.44 8.68 15.89
C ILE A 439 -10.25 7.29 16.53
N ALA A 440 -10.79 6.24 15.92
CA ALA A 440 -10.66 4.88 16.43
C ALA A 440 -9.18 4.44 16.46
N GLY A 441 -8.41 4.75 15.40
CA GLY A 441 -6.97 4.51 15.37
C GLY A 441 -6.23 5.20 16.49
N ALA A 442 -6.56 6.47 16.77
CA ALA A 442 -5.94 7.23 17.86
C ALA A 442 -6.27 6.66 19.26
N ILE A 443 -7.51 6.16 19.45
CA ILE A 443 -7.94 5.61 20.75
C ILE A 443 -7.39 4.20 20.97
N LEU A 444 -7.37 3.37 19.93
CA LEU A 444 -7.00 1.95 20.02
C LEU A 444 -5.50 1.70 19.81
N GLY A 445 -4.71 2.73 19.53
CA GLY A 445 -3.30 2.57 19.20
C GLY A 445 -3.06 1.90 17.85
N GLY A 446 -4.03 2.01 16.94
CA GLY A 446 -4.05 1.45 15.60
C GLY A 446 -5.36 0.74 15.28
N ILE A 447 -5.65 0.60 14.00
CA ILE A 447 -6.85 -0.10 13.50
C ILE A 447 -6.51 -1.19 12.50
N GLY A 448 -5.36 -1.79 12.72
CA GLY A 448 -4.92 -2.92 11.94
C GLY A 448 -3.46 -2.90 11.60
#